data_7e599a17dae4ad13538109e243f627ef
#
_entry.id   7e599a17dae4ad13538109e243f627ef
#
_cell.length_a   1.000
_cell.length_b   1.000
_cell.length_c   1.000
_cell.angle_alpha   90.00
_cell.angle_beta   90.00
_cell.angle_gamma   90.00
#
_symmetry.space_group_name_H-M   'P 1'
#
loop_
_entity.id
_entity.type
_entity.pdbx_description
1 polymer ?
#
loop_
_entity_poly.entity_id
_entity_poly.type
_entity_poly.pdbx_seq_one_letter_code
_entity_poly.pdbx_strand_id
1 'polypeptide(L)'
;PLRCLYCHNPDTWRCDAPVKYEYTPQELLGEVLRYKSFIARGGVTLTGGEPLMQPDFCREFFRLCREEGIHTALDTAGSVVNAKTLSVLDHTDLVLLDIKSLRPDVCRKVCGSDGRNALRFLDEAESRGIDVWIRHVVVPGLTDDDILLDELAGYVGRYRSVKRIEWLPYHTMGAFKYRALEMDYP
;
A
#
# COMPACT_ATOMS: atom_id res chain seq x y z
N PRO A 1 10.24 5.84 -1.70
CA PRO A 1 8.79 5.97 -1.60
C PRO A 1 8.26 7.05 -2.53
N LEU A 2 6.97 6.96 -2.89
CA LEU A 2 6.27 7.95 -3.68
C LEU A 2 6.03 9.24 -2.88
N ARG A 3 5.90 10.37 -3.59
CA ARG A 3 5.49 11.66 -3.01
C ARG A 3 4.22 12.12 -3.72
N CYS A 4 3.11 11.44 -3.44
CA CYS A 4 1.83 11.77 -4.07
C CYS A 4 1.37 13.17 -3.68
N LEU A 5 0.86 13.94 -4.62
CA LEU A 5 0.34 15.30 -4.39
C LEU A 5 -0.75 15.32 -3.30
N TYR A 6 -1.57 14.29 -3.24
CA TYR A 6 -2.66 14.15 -2.27
C TYR A 6 -2.31 13.27 -1.06
N CYS A 7 -1.04 13.15 -0.68
CA CYS A 7 -0.64 12.28 0.41
C CYS A 7 -1.24 12.74 1.74
N HIS A 8 -1.89 11.83 2.46
CA HIS A 8 -2.42 12.12 3.80
C HIS A 8 -1.37 11.99 4.92
N ASN A 9 -0.20 11.41 4.60
CA ASN A 9 0.86 11.13 5.55
C ASN A 9 2.21 11.72 5.09
N PRO A 10 2.30 13.04 4.82
CA PRO A 10 3.56 13.66 4.42
C PRO A 10 4.64 13.56 5.49
N ASP A 11 4.23 13.39 6.75
CA ASP A 11 5.08 13.11 7.91
C ASP A 11 5.94 11.84 7.72
N THR A 12 5.49 10.87 6.91
CA THR A 12 6.23 9.64 6.62
C THR A 12 7.26 9.78 5.49
N TRP A 13 7.36 10.94 4.85
CA TRP A 13 8.31 11.16 3.75
C TRP A 13 9.76 11.30 4.23
N ARG A 14 9.95 11.64 5.49
CA ARG A 14 11.27 11.85 6.11
C ARG A 14 11.69 10.59 6.86
N CYS A 15 12.80 10.00 6.42
CA CYS A 15 13.36 8.82 7.07
C CYS A 15 14.14 9.17 8.37
N ASP A 16 14.43 10.46 8.60
CA ASP A 16 15.14 10.99 9.76
C ASP A 16 14.19 11.62 10.81
N ALA A 17 12.87 11.49 10.60
CA ALA A 17 11.89 11.97 11.56
C ALA A 17 11.94 11.16 12.87
N PRO A 18 11.74 11.80 14.03
CA PRO A 18 11.66 11.07 15.30
C PRO A 18 10.57 10.00 15.25
N VAL A 19 10.91 8.76 15.56
CA VAL A 19 9.96 7.66 15.67
C VAL A 19 9.37 7.61 17.07
N LYS A 20 8.06 7.37 17.16
CA LYS A 20 7.38 7.28 18.46
C LYS A 20 7.56 5.90 19.11
N TYR A 21 7.62 4.87 18.29
CA TYR A 21 7.77 3.49 18.72
C TYR A 21 8.70 2.76 17.76
N GLU A 22 9.52 1.88 18.31
CA GLU A 22 10.37 0.95 17.58
C GLU A 22 10.09 -0.45 18.08
N TYR A 23 9.90 -1.40 17.16
CA TYR A 23 9.61 -2.79 17.49
C TYR A 23 10.45 -3.72 16.61
N THR A 24 10.91 -4.81 17.19
CA THR A 24 11.25 -6.00 16.42
C THR A 24 9.97 -6.70 15.94
N PRO A 25 10.04 -7.57 14.90
CA PRO A 25 8.87 -8.35 14.48
C PRO A 25 8.23 -9.17 15.61
N GLN A 26 9.05 -9.72 16.51
CA GLN A 26 8.62 -10.51 17.66
C GLN A 26 7.88 -9.67 18.70
N GLU A 27 8.39 -8.50 19.02
CA GLU A 27 7.75 -7.56 19.95
C GLU A 27 6.40 -7.09 19.40
N LEU A 28 6.36 -6.74 18.09
CA LEU A 28 5.11 -6.34 17.44
C LEU A 28 4.09 -7.48 17.44
N LEU A 29 4.52 -8.72 17.18
CA LEU A 29 3.63 -9.87 17.31
C LEU A 29 3.07 -9.98 18.72
N GLY A 30 3.91 -9.81 19.76
CA GLY A 30 3.46 -9.82 21.16
C GLY A 30 2.34 -8.83 21.43
N GLU A 31 2.43 -7.60 20.88
CA GLU A 31 1.36 -6.62 20.99
C GLU A 31 0.10 -7.04 20.23
N VAL A 32 0.24 -7.59 19.02
CA VAL A 32 -0.90 -8.08 18.21
C VAL A 32 -1.65 -9.22 18.91
N LEU A 33 -0.93 -10.14 19.52
CA LEU A 33 -1.52 -11.30 20.22
C LEU A 33 -2.43 -10.89 21.39
N ARG A 34 -2.21 -9.74 22.01
CA ARG A 34 -3.11 -9.18 23.04
C ARG A 34 -4.52 -8.91 22.50
N TYR A 35 -4.65 -8.75 21.19
CA TYR A 35 -5.91 -8.48 20.50
C TYR A 35 -6.39 -9.66 19.64
N LYS A 36 -5.77 -10.83 19.75
CA LYS A 36 -6.03 -11.99 18.87
C LYS A 36 -7.51 -12.35 18.76
N SER A 37 -8.28 -12.27 19.86
CA SER A 37 -9.72 -12.54 19.86
C SER A 37 -10.53 -11.52 19.03
N PHE A 38 -10.10 -10.27 18.98
CA PHE A 38 -10.78 -9.22 18.22
C PHE A 38 -10.49 -9.31 16.73
N ILE A 39 -9.28 -9.76 16.36
CA ILE A 39 -8.84 -9.85 14.95
C ILE A 39 -9.06 -11.25 14.35
N ALA A 40 -9.71 -12.18 15.08
CA ALA A 40 -9.86 -13.58 14.68
C ALA A 40 -10.56 -13.79 13.31
N ARG A 41 -11.38 -12.83 12.86
CA ARG A 41 -12.05 -12.86 11.55
C ARG A 41 -11.43 -11.91 10.51
N GLY A 42 -10.51 -11.05 10.93
CA GLY A 42 -9.88 -10.03 10.09
C GLY A 42 -8.42 -10.39 9.85
N GLY A 43 -7.57 -10.05 10.80
CA GLY A 43 -6.12 -10.20 10.69
C GLY A 43 -5.40 -8.88 10.94
N VAL A 44 -4.20 -8.76 10.36
CA VAL A 44 -3.37 -7.56 10.47
C VAL A 44 -3.10 -6.97 9.09
N THR A 45 -2.99 -5.65 9.03
CA THR A 45 -2.54 -4.94 7.84
C THR A 45 -1.28 -4.16 8.14
N LEU A 46 -0.20 -4.41 7.38
CA LEU A 46 0.93 -3.51 7.35
C LEU A 46 0.68 -2.41 6.32
N THR A 47 0.70 -1.18 6.79
CA THR A 47 0.50 0.04 6.02
C THR A 47 1.46 1.13 6.53
N GLY A 48 1.28 2.37 6.12
CA GLY A 48 2.06 3.49 6.66
C GLY A 48 2.45 4.49 5.59
N GLY A 49 3.76 4.78 5.44
CA GLY A 49 4.31 5.42 4.25
C GLY A 49 4.35 4.41 3.10
N GLU A 50 5.38 3.56 3.12
CA GLU A 50 5.50 2.40 2.23
C GLU A 50 6.15 1.26 3.02
N PRO A 51 5.40 0.19 3.39
CA PRO A 51 5.94 -0.91 4.18
C PRO A 51 7.13 -1.60 3.52
N LEU A 52 7.13 -1.68 2.20
CA LEU A 52 8.21 -2.32 1.43
C LEU A 52 9.55 -1.55 1.46
N MET A 53 9.63 -0.43 2.17
CA MET A 53 10.90 0.19 2.54
C MET A 53 11.61 -0.59 3.66
N GLN A 54 10.88 -1.45 4.39
CA GLN A 54 11.40 -2.34 5.43
C GLN A 54 11.03 -3.82 5.13
N PRO A 55 11.46 -4.37 3.97
CA PRO A 55 10.95 -5.66 3.50
C PRO A 55 11.32 -6.83 4.40
N ASP A 56 12.52 -6.82 4.99
CA ASP A 56 12.96 -7.89 5.89
C ASP A 56 12.11 -7.93 7.17
N PHE A 57 11.73 -6.75 7.72
CA PHE A 57 10.80 -6.64 8.84
C PHE A 57 9.41 -7.14 8.45
N CYS A 58 8.86 -6.68 7.33
CA CYS A 58 7.52 -7.07 6.86
C CYS A 58 7.42 -8.59 6.66
N ARG A 59 8.41 -9.17 5.99
CA ARG A 59 8.47 -10.61 5.75
C ARG A 59 8.47 -11.41 7.04
N GLU A 60 9.34 -11.07 7.98
CA GLU A 60 9.47 -11.79 9.24
C GLU A 60 8.21 -11.63 10.10
N PHE A 61 7.65 -10.41 10.19
CA PHE A 61 6.41 -10.18 10.92
C PHE A 61 5.24 -10.97 10.34
N PHE A 62 5.07 -10.99 9.02
CA PHE A 62 4.01 -11.77 8.38
C PHE A 62 4.22 -13.27 8.53
N ARG A 63 5.46 -13.75 8.47
CA ARG A 63 5.77 -15.15 8.76
C ARG A 63 5.29 -15.56 10.16
N LEU A 64 5.62 -14.74 11.17
CA LEU A 64 5.21 -14.96 12.55
C LEU A 64 3.68 -14.89 12.72
N CYS A 65 3.01 -13.95 12.08
CA CYS A 65 1.55 -13.84 12.10
C CYS A 65 0.89 -15.10 11.53
N ARG A 66 1.39 -15.63 10.43
CA ARG A 66 0.86 -16.85 9.81
C ARG A 66 1.06 -18.09 10.69
N GLU A 67 2.16 -18.20 11.42
CA GLU A 67 2.38 -19.26 12.40
C GLU A 67 1.34 -19.24 13.52
N GLU A 68 0.85 -18.05 13.87
CA GLU A 68 -0.22 -17.85 14.85
C GLU A 68 -1.64 -17.95 14.24
N GLY A 69 -1.76 -18.26 12.94
CA GLY A 69 -3.03 -18.34 12.23
C GLY A 69 -3.71 -17.00 12.01
N ILE A 70 -2.94 -15.92 11.99
CA ILE A 70 -3.42 -14.55 11.77
C ILE A 70 -3.27 -14.22 10.30
N HIS A 71 -4.38 -13.81 9.65
CA HIS A 71 -4.41 -13.37 8.26
C HIS A 71 -3.60 -12.08 8.08
N THR A 72 -2.85 -11.98 6.98
CA THR A 72 -1.91 -10.88 6.71
C THR A 72 -2.31 -10.10 5.47
N ALA A 73 -2.37 -8.78 5.58
CA ALA A 73 -2.63 -7.88 4.46
C ALA A 73 -1.50 -6.85 4.31
N LEU A 74 -1.02 -6.68 3.09
CA LEU A 74 -0.01 -5.69 2.72
C LEU A 74 -0.65 -4.53 1.97
N ASP A 75 -0.65 -3.32 2.55
CA ASP A 75 -1.11 -2.09 1.92
C ASP A 75 0.09 -1.33 1.34
N THR A 76 0.23 -1.34 0.03
CA THR A 76 1.42 -0.84 -0.67
C THR A 76 1.07 -0.16 -2.00
N ALA A 77 1.91 0.79 -2.40
CA ALA A 77 1.88 1.32 -3.77
C ALA A 77 2.68 0.44 -4.76
N GLY A 78 3.30 -0.65 -4.31
CA GLY A 78 4.11 -1.53 -5.16
C GLY A 78 5.26 -0.79 -5.86
N SER A 79 5.73 0.31 -5.29
CA SER A 79 6.68 1.22 -5.95
C SER A 79 8.11 0.68 -6.00
N VAL A 80 8.44 -0.29 -5.14
CA VAL A 80 9.76 -0.92 -5.04
C VAL A 80 9.63 -2.40 -5.34
N VAL A 81 10.22 -2.85 -6.46
CA VAL A 81 10.16 -4.24 -6.90
C VAL A 81 11.57 -4.81 -7.05
N ASN A 82 11.95 -5.66 -6.11
CA ASN A 82 13.20 -6.43 -6.10
C ASN A 82 13.00 -7.75 -5.32
N ALA A 83 14.02 -8.61 -5.29
CA ALA A 83 13.90 -9.92 -4.64
C ALA A 83 13.46 -9.84 -3.17
N LYS A 84 13.94 -8.83 -2.40
CA LYS A 84 13.56 -8.66 -0.99
C LYS A 84 12.09 -8.25 -0.84
N THR A 85 11.64 -7.25 -1.61
CA THR A 85 10.24 -6.80 -1.53
C THR A 85 9.27 -7.88 -2.00
N LEU A 86 9.64 -8.65 -3.01
CA LEU A 86 8.82 -9.77 -3.51
C LEU A 86 8.78 -10.95 -2.52
N SER A 87 9.82 -11.15 -1.70
CA SER A 87 9.78 -12.22 -0.67
C SER A 87 8.78 -11.95 0.46
N VAL A 88 8.29 -10.72 0.60
CA VAL A 88 7.19 -10.41 1.54
C VAL A 88 5.90 -11.13 1.12
N LEU A 89 5.69 -11.26 -0.19
CA LEU A 89 4.51 -11.93 -0.75
C LEU A 89 4.40 -13.41 -0.36
N ASP A 90 5.51 -14.08 -0.02
CA ASP A 90 5.52 -15.49 0.41
C ASP A 90 4.73 -15.71 1.71
N HIS A 91 4.49 -14.64 2.48
CA HIS A 91 3.74 -14.66 3.74
C HIS A 91 2.56 -13.68 3.76
N THR A 92 2.11 -13.22 2.58
CA THR A 92 1.00 -12.28 2.43
C THR A 92 -0.24 -13.03 1.93
N ASP A 93 -1.37 -12.86 2.61
CA ASP A 93 -2.65 -13.46 2.21
C ASP A 93 -3.47 -12.52 1.31
N LEU A 94 -3.33 -11.20 1.49
CA LEU A 94 -4.04 -10.18 0.72
C LEU A 94 -3.10 -9.00 0.41
N VAL A 95 -3.14 -8.52 -0.80
CA VAL A 95 -2.49 -7.25 -1.18
C VAL A 95 -3.55 -6.18 -1.41
N LEU A 96 -3.41 -5.04 -0.72
CA LEU A 96 -4.12 -3.80 -1.02
C LEU A 96 -3.19 -2.95 -1.88
N LEU A 97 -3.40 -2.97 -3.20
CA LEU A 97 -2.47 -2.36 -4.15
C LEU A 97 -2.98 -1.01 -4.67
N ASP A 98 -2.26 0.03 -4.36
CA ASP A 98 -2.53 1.39 -4.85
C ASP A 98 -2.00 1.57 -6.29
N ILE A 99 -2.87 1.55 -7.29
CA ILE A 99 -2.53 1.93 -8.66
C ILE A 99 -2.94 3.38 -8.91
N LYS A 100 -1.95 4.24 -9.16
CA LYS A 100 -2.18 5.71 -9.28
C LYS A 100 -2.71 6.11 -10.66
N SER A 101 -2.30 5.43 -11.72
CA SER A 101 -2.84 5.47 -13.08
C SER A 101 -2.14 4.41 -13.93
N LEU A 102 -2.74 4.01 -15.04
CA LEU A 102 -2.07 3.21 -16.08
C LEU A 102 -1.20 4.07 -17.00
N ARG A 103 -1.46 5.38 -17.06
CA ARG A 103 -0.74 6.32 -17.92
C ARG A 103 0.49 6.88 -17.22
N PRO A 104 1.70 6.69 -17.77
CA PRO A 104 2.95 7.13 -17.13
C PRO A 104 3.07 8.64 -16.92
N ASP A 105 2.46 9.45 -17.78
CA ASP A 105 2.44 10.91 -17.66
C ASP A 105 1.57 11.36 -16.47
N VAL A 106 0.38 10.77 -16.32
CA VAL A 106 -0.50 11.00 -15.15
C VAL A 106 0.19 10.53 -13.88
N CYS A 107 0.78 9.32 -13.86
CA CYS A 107 1.53 8.83 -12.71
C CYS A 107 2.66 9.79 -12.31
N ARG A 108 3.46 10.26 -13.26
CA ARG A 108 4.55 11.22 -12.97
C ARG A 108 4.02 12.50 -12.35
N LYS A 109 2.91 13.04 -12.87
CA LYS A 109 2.27 14.23 -12.32
C LYS A 109 1.77 14.00 -10.89
N VAL A 110 1.15 12.85 -10.63
CA VAL A 110 0.49 12.53 -9.36
C VAL A 110 1.46 12.13 -8.26
N CYS A 111 2.46 11.31 -8.57
CA CYS A 111 3.31 10.67 -7.55
C CYS A 111 4.81 10.65 -7.87
N GLY A 112 5.24 11.27 -8.98
CA GLY A 112 6.64 11.33 -9.39
C GLY A 112 7.22 10.03 -9.97
N SER A 113 6.38 8.98 -10.18
CA SER A 113 6.78 7.68 -10.74
C SER A 113 6.03 7.41 -12.04
N ASP A 114 6.52 6.49 -12.88
CA ASP A 114 5.83 6.06 -14.10
C ASP A 114 4.79 4.94 -13.89
N GLY A 115 4.66 4.43 -12.66
CA GLY A 115 3.66 3.43 -12.28
C GLY A 115 4.00 1.98 -12.67
N ARG A 116 5.05 1.73 -13.45
CA ARG A 116 5.37 0.37 -13.95
C ARG A 116 5.61 -0.66 -12.86
N ASN A 117 6.23 -0.24 -11.76
CA ASN A 117 6.52 -1.16 -10.66
C ASN A 117 5.24 -1.67 -9.99
N ALA A 118 4.19 -0.84 -9.85
CA ALA A 118 2.91 -1.28 -9.33
C ALA A 118 2.29 -2.39 -10.19
N LEU A 119 2.38 -2.26 -11.53
CA LEU A 119 1.87 -3.28 -12.45
C LEU A 119 2.70 -4.56 -12.37
N ARG A 120 4.03 -4.46 -12.30
CA ARG A 120 4.90 -5.65 -12.06
C ARG A 120 4.59 -6.31 -10.72
N PHE A 121 4.28 -5.53 -9.68
CA PHE A 121 3.90 -6.08 -8.38
C PHE A 121 2.57 -6.83 -8.45
N LEU A 122 1.61 -6.33 -9.25
CA LEU A 122 0.36 -7.03 -9.54
C LEU A 122 0.61 -8.36 -10.26
N ASP A 123 1.47 -8.36 -11.30
CA ASP A 123 1.85 -9.60 -12.03
C ASP A 123 2.46 -10.65 -11.08
N GLU A 124 3.30 -10.21 -10.14
CA GLU A 124 3.92 -11.08 -9.15
C GLU A 124 2.91 -11.64 -8.14
N ALA A 125 1.93 -10.82 -7.70
CA ALA A 125 0.85 -11.28 -6.83
C ALA A 125 -0.05 -12.30 -7.56
N GLU A 126 -0.42 -12.03 -8.82
CA GLU A 126 -1.16 -12.97 -9.69
C GLU A 126 -0.43 -14.30 -9.82
N SER A 127 0.87 -14.28 -10.12
CA SER A 127 1.67 -15.50 -10.33
C SER A 127 1.73 -16.40 -9.09
N ARG A 128 1.57 -15.81 -7.91
CA ARG A 128 1.53 -16.50 -6.62
C ARG A 128 0.12 -16.87 -6.16
N GLY A 129 -0.92 -16.45 -6.91
CA GLY A 129 -2.32 -16.67 -6.55
C GLY A 129 -2.76 -15.93 -5.28
N ILE A 130 -2.13 -14.79 -4.97
CA ILE A 130 -2.47 -13.97 -3.81
C ILE A 130 -3.63 -13.07 -4.17
N ASP A 131 -4.66 -13.01 -3.32
CA ASP A 131 -5.80 -12.12 -3.53
C ASP A 131 -5.36 -10.65 -3.49
N VAL A 132 -5.90 -9.85 -4.42
CA VAL A 132 -5.57 -8.43 -4.55
C VAL A 132 -6.84 -7.59 -4.53
N TRP A 133 -6.84 -6.53 -3.73
CA TRP A 133 -7.79 -5.43 -3.84
C TRP A 133 -7.05 -4.24 -4.43
N ILE A 134 -7.52 -3.77 -5.57
CA ILE A 134 -6.99 -2.55 -6.18
C ILE A 134 -7.59 -1.35 -5.46
N ARG A 135 -6.75 -0.40 -5.10
CA ARG A 135 -7.15 0.88 -4.52
C ARG A 135 -6.76 2.02 -5.45
N HIS A 136 -7.69 2.93 -5.67
CA HIS A 136 -7.44 4.09 -6.52
C HIS A 136 -8.10 5.32 -5.92
N VAL A 137 -7.30 6.35 -5.66
CA VAL A 137 -7.82 7.63 -5.15
C VAL A 137 -8.32 8.47 -6.33
N VAL A 138 -9.61 8.79 -6.31
CA VAL A 138 -10.28 9.63 -7.32
C VAL A 138 -10.12 11.10 -6.90
N VAL A 139 -9.19 11.79 -7.57
CA VAL A 139 -8.83 13.18 -7.25
C VAL A 139 -9.35 14.11 -8.36
N PRO A 140 -10.22 15.08 -8.04
CA PRO A 140 -10.77 16.01 -9.03
C PRO A 140 -9.69 16.71 -9.88
N GLY A 141 -9.84 16.63 -11.19
CA GLY A 141 -8.92 17.22 -12.17
C GLY A 141 -7.56 16.52 -12.32
N LEU A 142 -7.36 15.38 -11.65
CA LEU A 142 -6.12 14.60 -11.73
C LEU A 142 -6.34 13.14 -12.14
N THR A 143 -7.25 12.44 -11.47
CA THR A 143 -7.48 11.00 -11.66
C THR A 143 -8.96 10.64 -11.75
N ASP A 144 -9.85 11.62 -11.87
CA ASP A 144 -11.32 11.48 -11.94
C ASP A 144 -11.88 11.43 -13.37
N ASP A 145 -11.03 11.34 -14.38
CA ASP A 145 -11.45 11.18 -15.78
C ASP A 145 -12.03 9.77 -15.98
N ASP A 146 -13.28 9.69 -16.46
CA ASP A 146 -14.00 8.44 -16.66
C ASP A 146 -13.24 7.47 -17.60
N ILE A 147 -12.53 7.99 -18.60
CA ILE A 147 -11.72 7.17 -19.51
C ILE A 147 -10.57 6.50 -18.75
N LEU A 148 -9.91 7.23 -17.83
CA LEU A 148 -8.82 6.67 -17.02
C LEU A 148 -9.34 5.60 -16.04
N LEU A 149 -10.52 5.81 -15.47
CA LEU A 149 -11.17 4.86 -14.55
C LEU A 149 -11.59 3.59 -15.29
N ASP A 150 -12.20 3.72 -16.47
CA ASP A 150 -12.58 2.60 -17.32
C ASP A 150 -11.35 1.81 -17.82
N GLU A 151 -10.28 2.49 -18.22
CA GLU A 151 -9.01 1.85 -18.61
C GLU A 151 -8.46 1.03 -17.44
N LEU A 152 -8.45 1.59 -16.24
CA LEU A 152 -7.97 0.89 -15.05
C LEU A 152 -8.83 -0.33 -14.73
N ALA A 153 -10.16 -0.17 -14.71
CA ALA A 153 -11.10 -1.26 -14.45
C ALA A 153 -10.93 -2.40 -15.49
N GLY A 154 -10.86 -2.05 -16.77
CA GLY A 154 -10.66 -3.02 -17.86
C GLY A 154 -9.29 -3.70 -17.82
N TYR A 155 -8.24 -2.99 -17.39
CA TYR A 155 -6.91 -3.58 -17.23
C TYR A 155 -6.88 -4.60 -16.10
N VAL A 156 -7.28 -4.21 -14.89
CA VAL A 156 -7.18 -5.06 -13.69
C VAL A 156 -8.20 -6.18 -13.67
N GLY A 157 -9.34 -6.01 -14.36
CA GLY A 157 -10.36 -7.04 -14.52
C GLY A 157 -9.91 -8.31 -15.26
N ARG A 158 -8.72 -8.30 -15.88
CA ARG A 158 -8.11 -9.49 -16.53
C ARG A 158 -7.37 -10.41 -15.55
N TYR A 159 -7.09 -9.93 -14.33
CA TYR A 159 -6.37 -10.67 -13.31
C TYR A 159 -7.34 -11.47 -12.44
N ARG A 160 -7.08 -12.76 -12.26
CA ARG A 160 -7.90 -13.64 -11.41
C ARG A 160 -7.72 -13.35 -9.92
N SER A 161 -6.54 -12.88 -9.54
CA SER A 161 -6.23 -12.49 -8.18
C SER A 161 -6.99 -11.23 -7.74
N VAL A 162 -7.36 -10.35 -8.69
CA VAL A 162 -8.10 -9.13 -8.35
C VAL A 162 -9.55 -9.47 -7.96
N LYS A 163 -9.87 -9.30 -6.68
CA LYS A 163 -11.19 -9.58 -6.12
C LYS A 163 -12.05 -8.33 -5.98
N ARG A 164 -11.43 -7.16 -5.95
CA ARG A 164 -12.11 -5.91 -5.70
C ARG A 164 -11.35 -4.72 -6.26
N ILE A 165 -12.09 -3.68 -6.68
CA ILE A 165 -11.57 -2.34 -6.94
C ILE A 165 -12.27 -1.40 -5.94
N GLU A 166 -11.49 -0.63 -5.20
CA GLU A 166 -11.96 0.42 -4.29
C GLU A 166 -11.63 1.79 -4.87
N TRP A 167 -12.66 2.48 -5.32
CA TRP A 167 -12.58 3.88 -5.71
C TRP A 167 -12.67 4.73 -4.45
N LEU A 168 -11.55 5.35 -4.06
CA LEU A 168 -11.45 6.12 -2.83
C LEU A 168 -11.65 7.61 -3.14
N PRO A 169 -12.74 8.23 -2.66
CA PRO A 169 -12.93 9.65 -2.88
C PRO A 169 -11.83 10.46 -2.18
N TYR A 170 -11.30 11.45 -2.89
CA TYR A 170 -10.34 12.39 -2.33
C TYR A 170 -10.98 13.18 -1.17
N HIS A 171 -10.19 13.45 -0.14
CA HIS A 171 -10.55 14.31 0.98
C HIS A 171 -9.33 15.05 1.54
N THR A 172 -9.55 16.17 2.24
CA THR A 172 -8.50 17.07 2.72
C THR A 172 -8.11 16.83 4.19
N MET A 173 -8.47 15.68 4.77
CA MET A 173 -8.20 15.40 6.19
C MET A 173 -6.70 15.39 6.56
N GLY A 174 -5.79 15.20 5.60
CA GLY A 174 -4.35 15.29 5.80
C GLY A 174 -3.77 16.71 5.83
N ALA A 175 -4.54 17.74 5.44
CA ALA A 175 -4.03 19.10 5.26
C ALA A 175 -3.42 19.73 6.53
N PHE A 176 -3.89 19.34 7.73
CA PHE A 176 -3.31 19.81 8.99
C PHE A 176 -1.86 19.36 9.18
N LYS A 177 -1.48 18.19 8.65
CA LYS A 177 -0.11 17.67 8.73
C LYS A 177 0.87 18.50 7.89
N TYR A 178 0.44 18.96 6.71
CA TYR A 178 1.23 19.85 5.86
C TYR A 178 1.53 21.14 6.60
N ARG A 179 0.52 21.75 7.24
CA ARG A 179 0.71 22.96 8.06
C ARG A 179 1.67 22.73 9.23
N ALA A 180 1.56 21.57 9.92
CA ALA A 180 2.47 21.21 11.00
C ALA A 180 3.92 20.97 10.55
N LEU A 181 4.12 20.64 9.27
CA LEU A 181 5.43 20.45 8.64
C LEU A 181 5.93 21.70 7.90
N GLU A 182 5.21 22.81 8.01
CA GLU A 182 5.50 24.08 7.27
C GLU A 182 5.59 23.86 5.76
N MET A 183 4.73 22.99 5.22
CA MET A 183 4.66 22.66 3.80
C MET A 183 3.36 23.20 3.20
N ASP A 184 3.43 23.65 1.95
CA ASP A 184 2.23 23.99 1.19
C ASP A 184 1.41 22.72 0.92
N TYR A 185 0.09 22.83 1.07
CA TYR A 185 -0.83 21.78 0.68
C TYR A 185 -1.14 21.92 -0.81
N PRO A 186 -0.83 20.91 -1.67
CA PRO A 186 -1.01 21.03 -3.11
C PRO A 186 -2.47 21.01 -3.57
#